data_2a328cb77d6e36bfa58f8eff3896d6ef
#
_entry.id   2a328cb77d6e36bfa58f8eff3896d6ef
#
_cell.length_a   1.000
_cell.length_b   1.000
_cell.length_c   1.000
_cell.angle_alpha   90.00
_cell.angle_beta   90.00
_cell.angle_gamma   90.00
#
_symmetry.space_group_name_H-M   'P 1'
#
loop_
_entity.id
_entity.type
_entity.pdbx_description
1 polymer ?
#
loop_
_entity_poly.entity_id
_entity_poly.type
_entity_poly.pdbx_seq_one_letter_code
_entity_poly.pdbx_strand_id
1 'polypeptide(L)'
;MEAAELAYLRRARDLLDREYARPLDVPAMARAALMSPSLFARRFREAYGDTPYGYLQTRRVERAMALLRNGRLSVTDVCMAVGFTSLGSFSSTFTRLVGEPPSAYKARDHSRLVPVPPCMTRAWARPGWIEQPCRIGEAFPAGRA
;
A
#
# COMPACT_ATOMS: atom_id res chain seq x y z
N MET A 1 18.70 -8.30 -14.21
CA MET A 1 17.89 -9.17 -13.31
C MET A 1 17.36 -10.32 -14.16
N GLU A 2 17.57 -11.53 -13.71
CA GLU A 2 17.14 -12.72 -14.44
C GLU A 2 15.62 -12.96 -14.30
N ALA A 3 15.03 -13.61 -15.30
CA ALA A 3 13.59 -13.92 -15.29
C ALA A 3 13.17 -14.76 -14.07
N ALA A 4 14.02 -15.66 -13.62
CA ALA A 4 13.79 -16.46 -12.42
C ALA A 4 13.75 -15.61 -11.15
N GLU A 5 14.62 -14.63 -11.00
CA GLU A 5 14.61 -13.70 -9.85
C GLU A 5 13.32 -12.89 -9.83
N LEU A 6 12.85 -12.40 -10.97
CA LEU A 6 11.58 -11.69 -11.08
C LEU A 6 10.40 -12.57 -10.66
N ALA A 7 10.42 -13.85 -11.01
CA ALA A 7 9.37 -14.78 -10.59
C ALA A 7 9.35 -14.96 -9.07
N TYR A 8 10.50 -15.04 -8.41
CA TYR A 8 10.60 -15.12 -6.96
C TYR A 8 10.16 -13.82 -6.28
N LEU A 9 10.54 -12.69 -6.82
CA LEU A 9 10.09 -11.38 -6.31
C LEU A 9 8.57 -11.21 -6.44
N ARG A 10 7.97 -11.70 -7.52
CA ARG A 10 6.50 -11.71 -7.68
C ARG A 10 5.82 -12.56 -6.61
N ARG A 11 6.37 -13.73 -6.29
CA ARG A 11 5.85 -14.57 -5.19
C ARG A 11 5.86 -13.84 -3.85
N ALA A 12 6.94 -13.13 -3.55
CA ALA A 12 7.02 -12.34 -2.32
C ALA A 12 6.00 -11.19 -2.33
N ARG A 13 5.85 -10.50 -3.44
CA ARG A 13 4.85 -9.45 -3.60
C ARG A 13 3.43 -9.99 -3.44
N ASP A 14 3.11 -11.10 -4.07
CA ASP A 14 1.80 -11.74 -3.97
C ASP A 14 1.49 -12.20 -2.54
N LEU A 15 2.51 -12.62 -1.79
CA LEU A 15 2.41 -12.89 -0.36
C LEU A 15 2.06 -11.62 0.42
N LEU A 16 2.73 -10.51 0.15
CA LEU A 16 2.43 -9.21 0.76
C LEU A 16 0.99 -8.76 0.47
N ASP A 17 0.57 -8.86 -0.77
CA ASP A 17 -0.78 -8.47 -1.19
C ASP A 17 -1.87 -9.33 -0.55
N ARG A 18 -1.60 -10.58 -0.33
CA ARG A 18 -2.55 -11.52 0.27
C ARG A 18 -2.57 -11.47 1.79
N GLU A 19 -1.41 -11.33 2.41
CA GLU A 19 -1.23 -11.48 3.86
C GLU A 19 -0.81 -10.19 4.57
N TYR A 20 -1.14 -9.05 4.00
CA TYR A 20 -0.74 -7.73 4.51
C TYR A 20 -1.15 -7.48 5.98
N ALA A 21 -2.24 -8.08 6.44
CA ALA A 21 -2.74 -7.91 7.81
C ALA A 21 -1.97 -8.73 8.86
N ARG A 22 -1.10 -9.66 8.41
CA ARG A 22 -0.27 -10.47 9.30
C ARG A 22 1.04 -9.74 9.65
N PRO A 23 1.67 -10.10 10.77
CA PRO A 23 2.98 -9.58 11.12
C PRO A 23 4.06 -10.15 10.18
N LEU A 24 4.23 -9.53 9.03
CA LEU A 24 5.24 -9.88 8.04
C LEU A 24 6.51 -9.07 8.29
N ASP A 25 7.64 -9.75 8.38
CA ASP A 25 8.94 -9.13 8.44
C ASP A 25 9.76 -9.39 7.17
N VAL A 26 10.84 -8.64 6.97
CA VAL A 26 11.69 -8.77 5.79
C VAL A 26 12.28 -10.17 5.66
N PRO A 27 12.76 -10.84 6.74
CA PRO A 27 13.22 -12.23 6.63
C PRO A 27 12.17 -13.21 6.13
N ALA A 28 10.91 -13.08 6.55
CA ALA A 28 9.82 -13.94 6.07
C ALA A 28 9.54 -13.74 4.57
N MET A 29 9.54 -12.49 4.13
CA MET A 29 9.37 -12.14 2.71
C MET A 29 10.53 -12.65 1.86
N ALA A 30 11.76 -12.49 2.36
CA ALA A 30 12.96 -12.98 1.70
C ALA A 30 12.97 -14.49 1.51
N ARG A 31 12.49 -15.24 2.51
CA ARG A 31 12.31 -16.70 2.40
C ARG A 31 11.35 -17.06 1.28
N ALA A 32 10.25 -16.32 1.13
CA ALA A 32 9.29 -16.55 0.02
C ALA A 32 9.92 -16.28 -1.35
N ALA A 33 10.90 -15.39 -1.42
CA ALA A 33 11.68 -15.09 -2.62
C ALA A 33 12.92 -15.98 -2.78
N LEU A 34 13.20 -16.90 -1.86
CA LEU A 34 14.41 -17.74 -1.83
C LEU A 34 15.70 -16.91 -1.87
N MET A 35 15.72 -15.78 -1.19
CA MET A 35 16.83 -14.84 -1.12
C MET A 35 17.23 -14.54 0.32
N SER A 36 18.46 -14.07 0.52
CA SER A 36 18.84 -13.46 1.79
C SER A 36 18.08 -12.14 2.01
N PRO A 37 17.83 -11.69 3.24
CA PRO A 37 17.13 -10.44 3.50
C PRO A 37 17.73 -9.23 2.81
N SER A 38 19.05 -9.11 2.80
CA SER A 38 19.75 -7.98 2.15
C SER A 38 19.59 -7.99 0.64
N LEU A 39 19.76 -9.15 0.02
CA LEU A 39 19.57 -9.31 -1.42
C LEU A 39 18.11 -9.04 -1.81
N PHE A 40 17.19 -9.60 -1.07
CA PHE A 40 15.76 -9.41 -1.29
C PHE A 40 15.37 -7.93 -1.24
N ALA A 41 15.77 -7.20 -0.20
CA ALA A 41 15.46 -5.79 -0.06
C ALA A 41 15.97 -4.97 -1.25
N ARG A 42 17.20 -5.22 -1.68
CA ARG A 42 17.80 -4.54 -2.83
C ARG A 42 17.07 -4.87 -4.14
N ARG A 43 16.87 -6.16 -4.41
CA ARG A 43 16.21 -6.62 -5.64
C ARG A 43 14.75 -6.20 -5.73
N PHE A 44 14.05 -6.24 -4.60
CA PHE A 44 12.66 -5.79 -4.54
C PHE A 44 12.56 -4.30 -4.87
N ARG A 45 13.45 -3.47 -4.31
CA ARG A 45 13.51 -2.04 -4.62
C ARG A 45 13.86 -1.77 -6.08
N GLU A 46 14.80 -2.51 -6.66
CA GLU A 46 15.14 -2.41 -8.08
C GLU A 46 13.94 -2.76 -8.97
N ALA A 47 13.18 -3.79 -8.62
CA ALA A 47 12.06 -4.27 -9.42
C ALA A 47 10.79 -3.41 -9.27
N TYR A 48 10.52 -2.91 -8.06
CA TYR A 48 9.24 -2.28 -7.72
C TYR A 48 9.35 -0.82 -7.27
N GLY A 49 10.54 -0.27 -7.17
CA GLY A 49 10.75 1.14 -6.83
C GLY A 49 10.59 1.49 -5.36
N ASP A 50 10.27 0.54 -4.49
CA ASP A 50 10.10 0.75 -3.06
C ASP A 50 10.70 -0.41 -2.26
N THR A 51 10.97 -0.14 -0.98
CA THR A 51 11.40 -1.19 -0.06
C THR A 51 10.27 -2.19 0.21
N PRO A 52 10.56 -3.44 0.57
CA PRO A 52 9.51 -4.40 0.93
C PRO A 52 8.60 -3.91 2.06
N TYR A 53 9.19 -3.27 3.08
CA TYR A 53 8.42 -2.71 4.19
C TYR A 53 7.57 -1.51 3.76
N GLY A 54 8.11 -0.61 2.94
CA GLY A 54 7.36 0.52 2.37
C GLY A 54 6.17 0.06 1.55
N TYR A 55 6.36 -0.95 0.73
CA TYR A 55 5.29 -1.59 -0.03
C TYR A 55 4.18 -2.15 0.88
N LEU A 56 4.57 -2.87 1.93
CA LEU A 56 3.62 -3.41 2.91
C LEU A 56 2.81 -2.31 3.59
N GLN A 57 3.45 -1.24 4.01
CA GLN A 57 2.80 -0.07 4.63
C GLN A 57 1.79 0.57 3.67
N THR A 58 2.17 0.77 2.42
CA THR A 58 1.29 1.31 1.39
C THR A 58 0.07 0.43 1.18
N ARG A 59 0.28 -0.87 1.12
CA ARG A 59 -0.81 -1.84 0.95
C ARG A 59 -1.80 -1.83 2.12
N ARG A 60 -1.29 -1.74 3.34
CA ARG A 60 -2.11 -1.61 4.55
C ARG A 60 -2.93 -0.33 4.55
N VAL A 61 -2.32 0.79 4.17
CA VAL A 61 -3.02 2.09 4.09
C VAL A 61 -4.09 2.10 3.00
N GLU A 62 -3.83 1.55 1.83
CA GLU A 62 -4.84 1.40 0.78
C GLU A 62 -6.07 0.64 1.29
N ARG A 63 -5.85 -0.45 2.01
CA ARG A 63 -6.93 -1.24 2.58
C ARG A 63 -7.66 -0.50 3.69
N ALA A 64 -6.92 0.23 4.52
CA ALA A 64 -7.49 1.09 5.56
C ALA A 64 -8.42 2.16 4.96
N MET A 65 -8.01 2.79 3.87
CA MET A 65 -8.84 3.77 3.15
C MET A 65 -10.17 3.16 2.71
N ALA A 66 -10.15 1.97 2.15
CA ALA A 66 -11.36 1.26 1.73
C ALA A 66 -12.29 0.97 2.92
N LEU A 67 -11.74 0.52 4.05
CA LEU A 67 -12.51 0.23 5.26
C LEU A 67 -13.06 1.51 5.90
N LEU A 68 -12.31 2.59 5.91
CA LEU A 68 -12.75 3.89 6.44
C LEU A 68 -13.87 4.50 5.58
N ARG A 69 -13.80 4.37 4.27
CA ARG A 69 -14.88 4.81 3.36
C ARG A 69 -16.18 4.06 3.60
N ASN A 70 -16.10 2.80 3.96
CA ASN A 70 -17.26 2.00 4.32
C ASN A 70 -17.97 2.51 5.60
N GLY A 71 -17.20 3.10 6.53
CA GLY A 71 -17.74 3.75 7.72
C GLY A 71 -18.24 2.83 8.83
N ARG A 72 -18.16 1.51 8.68
CA ARG A 72 -18.66 0.53 9.66
C ARG A 72 -17.73 0.32 10.83
N LEU A 73 -16.42 0.50 10.64
CA LEU A 73 -15.41 0.28 11.65
C LEU A 73 -14.90 1.60 12.21
N SER A 74 -14.54 1.60 13.49
CA SER A 74 -13.81 2.71 14.10
C SER A 74 -12.39 2.79 13.52
N VAL A 75 -11.74 3.95 13.68
CA VAL A 75 -10.35 4.13 13.28
C VAL A 75 -9.44 3.10 13.96
N THR A 76 -9.66 2.82 15.24
CA THR A 76 -8.90 1.81 15.99
C THR A 76 -9.12 0.41 15.42
N ASP A 77 -10.34 0.05 15.10
CA ASP A 77 -10.65 -1.27 14.52
C ASP A 77 -10.03 -1.42 13.12
N VAL A 78 -10.04 -0.37 12.31
CA VAL A 78 -9.37 -0.36 11.01
C VAL A 78 -7.86 -0.53 11.18
N CYS A 79 -7.24 0.17 12.11
CA CYS A 79 -5.83 0.05 12.44
C CYS A 79 -5.44 -1.40 12.71
N MET A 80 -6.20 -2.07 13.55
CA MET A 80 -5.96 -3.48 13.90
C MET A 80 -6.24 -4.42 12.72
N ALA A 81 -7.31 -4.19 11.99
CA ALA A 81 -7.72 -5.02 10.87
C ALA A 81 -6.71 -5.04 9.72
N VAL A 82 -5.96 -3.96 9.51
CA VAL A 82 -4.95 -3.86 8.45
C VAL A 82 -3.54 -4.24 8.90
N GLY A 83 -3.38 -4.64 10.16
CA GLY A 83 -2.13 -5.22 10.68
C GLY A 83 -1.18 -4.24 11.36
N PHE A 84 -1.60 -3.02 11.66
CA PHE A 84 -0.83 -2.13 12.55
C PHE A 84 -1.03 -2.54 13.99
N THR A 85 0.04 -2.47 14.78
CA THR A 85 0.03 -2.81 16.21
C THR A 85 -0.15 -1.59 17.11
N SER A 86 0.01 -0.39 16.56
CA SER A 86 -0.05 0.87 17.28
C SER A 86 -0.86 1.89 16.48
N LEU A 87 -1.80 2.53 17.16
CA LEU A 87 -2.61 3.59 16.56
C LEU A 87 -1.76 4.81 16.16
N GLY A 88 -0.73 5.13 16.94
CA GLY A 88 0.20 6.21 16.61
C GLY A 88 0.99 5.96 15.33
N SER A 89 1.51 4.76 15.16
CA SER A 89 2.21 4.34 13.95
C SER A 89 1.27 4.34 12.73
N PHE A 90 0.05 3.85 12.91
CA PHE A 90 -0.97 3.88 11.87
C PHE A 90 -1.32 5.30 11.44
N SER A 91 -1.63 6.18 12.39
CA SER A 91 -1.95 7.58 12.13
C SER A 91 -0.83 8.31 11.40
N SER A 92 0.42 8.14 11.85
CA SER A 92 1.59 8.77 11.23
C SER A 92 1.78 8.31 9.79
N THR A 93 1.72 7.01 9.56
CA THR A 93 1.90 6.42 8.23
C THR A 93 0.75 6.82 7.30
N PHE A 94 -0.48 6.75 7.78
CA PHE A 94 -1.65 7.15 7.02
C PHE A 94 -1.60 8.63 6.62
N THR A 95 -1.30 9.52 7.56
CA THR A 95 -1.18 10.96 7.30
C THR A 95 -0.09 11.27 6.30
N ARG A 96 1.06 10.60 6.41
CA ARG A 96 2.17 10.77 5.47
C ARG A 96 1.80 10.36 4.05
N LEU A 97 1.07 9.26 3.88
CA LEU A 97 0.71 8.71 2.57
C LEU A 97 -0.54 9.36 1.96
N VAL A 98 -1.52 9.70 2.78
CA VAL A 98 -2.83 10.20 2.34
C VAL A 98 -2.94 11.72 2.40
N GLY A 99 -2.18 12.36 3.30
CA GLY A 99 -2.18 13.82 3.48
C GLY A 99 -3.14 14.32 4.55
N GLU A 100 -3.90 13.45 5.20
CA GLU A 100 -4.79 13.78 6.31
C GLU A 100 -4.91 12.62 7.32
N PRO A 101 -5.26 12.89 8.58
CA PRO A 101 -5.43 11.84 9.58
C PRO A 101 -6.56 10.86 9.24
N PRO A 102 -6.48 9.62 9.72
CA PRO A 102 -7.54 8.61 9.48
C PRO A 102 -8.93 9.07 9.92
N SER A 103 -9.05 9.77 11.04
CA SER A 103 -10.32 10.31 11.55
C SER A 103 -10.91 11.36 10.59
N ALA A 104 -10.10 12.25 10.06
CA ALA A 104 -10.53 13.25 9.10
C ALA A 104 -10.96 12.60 7.79
N TYR A 105 -10.19 11.62 7.32
CA TYR A 105 -10.53 10.86 6.12
C TYR A 105 -11.86 10.11 6.28
N LYS A 106 -12.08 9.44 7.41
CA LYS A 106 -13.35 8.75 7.72
C LYS A 106 -14.53 9.71 7.74
N ALA A 107 -14.36 10.91 8.29
CA ALA A 107 -15.42 11.91 8.42
C ALA A 107 -15.81 12.57 7.10
N ARG A 108 -15.01 12.43 6.05
CA ARG A 108 -15.33 12.95 4.72
C ARG A 108 -16.57 12.29 4.13
N ASP A 109 -17.27 13.05 3.31
CA ASP A 109 -18.29 12.50 2.43
C ASP A 109 -17.61 11.78 1.26
N HIS A 110 -17.72 10.46 1.23
CA HIS A 110 -17.22 9.59 0.17
C HIS A 110 -18.30 9.22 -0.84
N SER A 111 -19.48 9.81 -0.77
CA SER A 111 -20.58 9.57 -1.72
C SER A 111 -20.24 10.07 -3.13
N ARG A 112 -19.36 11.05 -3.21
CA ARG A 112 -18.72 11.47 -4.47
C ARG A 112 -17.33 10.85 -4.51
N LEU A 113 -17.08 10.03 -5.52
CA LEU A 113 -15.73 9.61 -5.86
C LEU A 113 -14.93 10.86 -6.23
N VAL A 114 -14.28 11.45 -5.25
CA VAL A 114 -13.27 12.47 -5.53
C VAL A 114 -12.13 11.74 -6.22
N PRO A 115 -11.80 12.07 -7.47
CA PRO A 115 -10.66 11.47 -8.10
C PRO A 115 -9.43 11.78 -7.25
N VAL A 116 -8.75 10.73 -6.81
CA VAL A 116 -7.47 10.88 -6.13
C VAL A 116 -6.52 11.54 -7.11
N PRO A 117 -5.87 12.66 -6.78
CA PRO A 117 -4.91 13.28 -7.67
C PRO A 117 -3.88 12.25 -8.13
N PRO A 118 -3.49 12.22 -9.42
CA PRO A 118 -2.51 11.26 -9.93
C PRO A 118 -1.21 11.22 -9.13
N CYS A 119 -0.80 12.34 -8.52
CA CYS A 119 0.36 12.44 -7.65
C CYS A 119 0.21 11.60 -6.36
N MET A 120 -0.99 11.53 -5.79
CA MET A 120 -1.26 10.71 -4.61
C MET A 120 -1.36 9.23 -4.99
N THR A 121 -1.94 8.93 -6.12
CA THR A 121 -1.98 7.56 -6.65
C THR A 121 -0.55 7.03 -6.83
N ARG A 122 0.38 7.87 -7.26
CA ARG A 122 1.78 7.52 -7.42
C ARG A 122 2.47 7.21 -6.08
N ALA A 123 2.09 7.89 -5.00
CA ALA A 123 2.71 7.69 -3.68
C ALA A 123 2.39 6.31 -3.09
N TRP A 124 1.24 5.72 -3.43
CA TRP A 124 0.78 4.44 -2.90
C TRP A 124 0.23 3.48 -3.98
N ALA A 125 0.44 3.80 -5.25
CA ALA A 125 0.22 2.83 -6.32
C ALA A 125 1.19 1.66 -6.18
N ARG A 126 0.72 0.49 -6.52
CA ARG A 126 1.56 -0.70 -6.50
C ARG A 126 2.78 -0.52 -7.37
N PRO A 127 3.97 -0.82 -6.86
CA PRO A 127 5.17 -0.80 -7.67
C PRO A 127 4.99 -1.65 -8.94
N GLY A 128 5.42 -1.12 -10.07
CA GLY A 128 5.22 -1.75 -11.38
C GLY A 128 4.03 -1.22 -12.18
N TRP A 129 3.17 -0.39 -11.57
CA TRP A 129 2.07 0.29 -12.27
C TRP A 129 2.40 1.77 -12.58
N ILE A 130 3.55 2.23 -12.13
CA ILE A 130 3.95 3.63 -12.17
C ILE A 130 4.82 3.90 -13.41
N GLU A 131 4.42 3.48 -14.57
CA GLU A 131 5.04 3.96 -15.80
C GLU A 131 4.26 5.09 -16.46
N GLN A 132 3.14 5.50 -15.87
CA GLN A 132 2.38 6.60 -16.45
C GLN A 132 2.74 7.92 -15.75
N PRO A 133 3.14 8.92 -16.52
CA PRO A 133 3.37 10.25 -15.96
C PRO A 133 2.08 10.78 -15.35
N CYS A 134 2.23 11.44 -14.21
CA CYS A 134 1.16 12.13 -13.53
C CYS A 134 0.62 13.24 -14.47
N ARG A 135 -0.42 12.98 -15.22
CA ARG A 135 -1.10 13.99 -16.04
C ARG A 135 -2.16 14.65 -15.20
N ILE A 136 -1.90 15.88 -14.82
CA ILE A 136 -2.89 16.74 -14.19
C ILE A 136 -4.04 16.89 -15.19
N GLY A 137 -5.23 16.44 -14.83
CA GLY A 137 -6.42 16.56 -15.68
C GLY A 137 -6.97 15.27 -16.25
N GLU A 138 -6.25 14.15 -16.18
CA GLU A 138 -6.88 12.86 -16.39
C GLU A 138 -7.58 12.45 -15.10
N ALA A 139 -8.73 13.04 -14.87
CA ALA A 139 -9.66 12.51 -13.89
C ALA A 139 -9.85 11.03 -14.21
N PHE A 140 -9.79 10.20 -13.19
CA PHE A 140 -10.37 8.88 -13.31
C PHE A 140 -11.73 9.05 -13.99
N PRO A 141 -12.07 8.24 -14.99
CA PRO A 141 -13.37 8.37 -15.62
C PRO A 141 -14.41 8.40 -14.52
N ALA A 142 -15.13 9.49 -14.46
CA ALA A 142 -16.17 9.70 -13.47
C ALA A 142 -17.05 8.46 -13.42
N GLY A 143 -17.03 7.80 -12.26
CA GLY A 143 -17.95 6.76 -11.87
C GLY A 143 -18.44 5.87 -13.00
N ARG A 144 -17.71 4.83 -13.24
CA ARG A 144 -18.45 3.60 -13.50
C ARG A 144 -18.76 3.01 -12.12
N ALA A 145 -19.96 3.33 -11.71
CA ALA A 145 -20.58 2.58 -10.64
C ALA A 145 -20.46 1.09 -10.92
#